data_c83ac03d74f75001f55ca620c5addd6a
#
_entry.id   c83ac03d74f75001f55ca620c5addd6a
#
_cell.length_a   1.000
_cell.length_b   1.000
_cell.length_c   1.000
_cell.angle_alpha   90.00
_cell.angle_beta   90.00
_cell.angle_gamma   90.00
#
_symmetry.space_group_name_H-M   'P 1'
#
loop_
_entity.id
_entity.type
_entity.pdbx_description
1 polymer ?
#
loop_
_entity_poly.entity_id
_entity_poly.type
_entity_poly.pdbx_seq_one_letter_code
_entity_poly.pdbx_strand_id
1 'polypeptide(L)'
;METIDSVVRLLSNLVWGIPMQILLVGTGLFLTFYLRGLQFSKIFYAIKILFDKESQSKGDISQFSALMLSLGATVGIGSIVGVATAISIAGPGAVFWMWVTGLVGMATKYSEGILAVKYREKGAFGYNGGPMYYIKNGLNMPKLAMAFAIFTIIASIGTGNMTQSNAVSSILSEQANLPTWVSGLLLTLLTAFIVIGGIKSIGKFTFYLAPIMVLLYLIAIIYIIVSHFDLALQAIKLIFEEAFNPKPVVGGAAGALMATMIKTGVARGLYSNEAGLGSSAIIAASAQTRHPVRQALVSMLQTFIVTLIVCSATASVILMAPEYNTLLPNGEKLSANLLTLKSTEYFLGSLGTVVIFTTMIFFAYSTIIGWAYYGEKCTEYAFGEKKVKYYRLIFLASVMVGAMAKIDFVWNLADLSNGLMAIPNLIALILLHKVVYSETRWYFSKHSNK
;
A
#
# COMPACT_ATOMS: atom_id res chain seq x y z
N MET A 1 -11.10 -24.86 -11.30
CA MET A 1 -10.70 -23.78 -10.39
C MET A 1 -9.47 -24.17 -9.55
N GLU A 2 -9.41 -25.37 -8.98
CA GLU A 2 -8.28 -25.84 -8.16
C GLU A 2 -6.92 -25.84 -8.88
N THR A 3 -6.91 -26.19 -10.18
CA THR A 3 -5.68 -26.14 -10.99
C THR A 3 -5.16 -24.72 -11.19
N ILE A 4 -6.05 -23.73 -11.38
CA ILE A 4 -5.67 -22.33 -11.56
C ILE A 4 -5.12 -21.76 -10.24
N ASP A 5 -5.79 -22.03 -9.13
CA ASP A 5 -5.34 -21.57 -7.81
C ASP A 5 -3.97 -22.15 -7.45
N SER A 6 -3.74 -23.44 -7.70
CA SER A 6 -2.44 -24.08 -7.44
C SER A 6 -1.32 -23.47 -8.29
N VAL A 7 -1.58 -23.14 -9.55
CA VAL A 7 -0.61 -22.47 -10.43
C VAL A 7 -0.32 -21.04 -9.95
N VAL A 8 -1.35 -20.27 -9.62
CA VAL A 8 -1.18 -18.89 -9.11
C VAL A 8 -0.39 -18.88 -7.81
N ARG A 9 -0.70 -19.80 -6.89
CA ARG A 9 0.04 -19.97 -5.63
C ARG A 9 1.50 -20.36 -5.85
N LEU A 10 1.78 -21.29 -6.78
CA LEU A 10 3.14 -21.68 -7.12
C LEU A 10 3.94 -20.50 -7.65
N LEU A 11 3.37 -19.74 -8.60
CA LEU A 11 3.99 -18.58 -9.19
C LEU A 11 4.19 -17.46 -8.15
N SER A 12 3.21 -17.22 -7.29
CA SER A 12 3.32 -16.26 -6.19
C SER A 12 4.48 -16.61 -5.25
N ASN A 13 4.60 -17.87 -4.84
CA ASN A 13 5.69 -18.33 -3.99
C ASN A 13 7.07 -18.21 -4.67
N LEU A 14 7.14 -18.44 -5.99
CA LEU A 14 8.37 -18.28 -6.76
C LEU A 14 8.78 -16.79 -6.82
N VAL A 15 7.84 -15.92 -7.15
CA VAL A 15 8.07 -14.47 -7.25
C VAL A 15 8.47 -13.88 -5.89
N TRP A 16 7.82 -14.26 -4.79
CA TRP A 16 8.13 -13.81 -3.43
C TRP A 16 9.25 -14.59 -2.74
N GLY A 17 10.07 -15.29 -3.52
CA GLY A 17 11.28 -15.94 -3.02
C GLY A 17 12.35 -14.94 -2.54
N ILE A 18 13.46 -15.48 -2.04
CA ILE A 18 14.61 -14.69 -1.56
C ILE A 18 15.09 -13.63 -2.56
N PRO A 19 15.15 -13.88 -3.89
CA PRO A 19 15.59 -12.87 -4.85
C PRO A 19 14.75 -11.60 -4.84
N MET A 20 13.41 -11.71 -4.70
CA MET A 20 12.54 -10.55 -4.63
C MET A 20 12.75 -9.75 -3.35
N GLN A 21 12.92 -10.42 -2.22
CA GLN A 21 13.18 -9.75 -0.93
C GLN A 21 14.49 -8.97 -0.98
N ILE A 22 15.54 -9.57 -1.56
CA ILE A 22 16.83 -8.91 -1.78
C ILE A 22 16.66 -7.71 -2.73
N LEU A 23 15.91 -7.88 -3.80
CA LEU A 23 15.67 -6.80 -4.76
C LEU A 23 14.93 -5.63 -4.11
N LEU A 24 13.88 -5.88 -3.34
CA LEU A 24 13.07 -4.86 -2.66
C LEU A 24 13.83 -4.13 -1.56
N VAL A 25 14.28 -4.88 -0.56
CA VAL A 25 14.98 -4.32 0.59
C VAL A 25 16.35 -3.79 0.17
N GLY A 26 17.04 -4.51 -0.70
CA GLY A 26 18.35 -4.12 -1.23
C GLY A 26 18.27 -2.82 -2.04
N THR A 27 17.27 -2.64 -2.90
CA THR A 27 17.06 -1.37 -3.63
C THR A 27 16.81 -0.22 -2.65
N GLY A 28 15.94 -0.43 -1.65
CA GLY A 28 15.66 0.57 -0.63
C GLY A 28 16.90 0.94 0.20
N LEU A 29 17.68 -0.04 0.62
CA LEU A 29 18.97 0.17 1.31
C LEU A 29 19.97 0.90 0.42
N PHE A 30 20.16 0.44 -0.82
CA PHE A 30 21.03 1.09 -1.80
C PHE A 30 20.69 2.57 -1.97
N LEU A 31 19.40 2.88 -2.20
CA LEU A 31 18.94 4.26 -2.34
C LEU A 31 19.10 5.05 -1.04
N THR A 32 18.86 4.44 0.11
CA THR A 32 19.07 5.06 1.42
C THR A 32 20.53 5.51 1.59
N PHE A 33 21.49 4.63 1.31
CA PHE A 33 22.92 4.97 1.40
C PHE A 33 23.33 5.97 0.33
N TYR A 34 22.87 5.78 -0.90
CA TYR A 34 23.22 6.67 -2.02
C TYR A 34 22.71 8.09 -1.82
N LEU A 35 21.52 8.24 -1.23
CA LEU A 35 20.90 9.53 -0.88
C LEU A 35 21.30 10.02 0.53
N ARG A 36 22.25 9.34 1.20
CA ARG A 36 22.79 9.71 2.52
C ARG A 36 21.73 9.81 3.61
N GLY A 37 20.78 8.89 3.63
CA GLY A 37 19.72 8.87 4.63
C GLY A 37 18.77 10.07 4.57
N LEU A 38 18.56 10.63 3.38
CA LEU A 38 17.73 11.81 3.16
C LEU A 38 16.36 11.72 3.84
N GLN A 39 15.71 10.55 3.80
CA GLN A 39 14.41 10.32 4.40
C GLN A 39 14.37 10.60 5.91
N PHE A 40 15.48 10.41 6.62
CA PHE A 40 15.57 10.70 8.05
C PHE A 40 15.81 12.18 8.33
N SER A 41 16.65 12.80 7.52
CA SER A 41 17.07 14.21 7.73
C SER A 41 16.06 15.21 7.20
N LYS A 42 15.18 14.84 6.24
CA LYS A 42 14.29 15.76 5.53
C LYS A 42 12.79 15.53 5.78
N ILE A 43 12.42 14.68 6.74
CA ILE A 43 11.01 14.37 7.02
C ILE A 43 10.24 15.63 7.48
N PHE A 44 10.79 16.44 8.37
CA PHE A 44 10.15 17.69 8.82
C PHE A 44 10.04 18.72 7.69
N TYR A 45 11.06 18.78 6.82
CA TYR A 45 11.00 19.63 5.65
C TYR A 45 9.93 19.17 4.66
N ALA A 46 9.74 17.86 4.49
CA ALA A 46 8.68 17.31 3.66
C ALA A 46 7.27 17.67 4.19
N ILE A 47 7.07 17.62 5.52
CA ILE A 47 5.83 18.06 6.15
C ILE A 47 5.58 19.56 5.92
N LYS A 48 6.63 20.40 6.05
CA LYS A 48 6.51 21.84 5.76
C LYS A 48 6.12 22.10 4.32
N ILE A 49 6.74 21.41 3.35
CA ILE A 49 6.43 21.55 1.92
C ILE A 49 4.98 21.17 1.61
N LEU A 50 4.41 20.21 2.30
CA LEU A 50 3.04 19.74 2.06
C LEU A 50 2.00 20.87 2.17
N PHE A 51 2.24 21.86 3.03
CA PHE A 51 1.35 23.00 3.25
C PHE A 51 1.72 24.23 2.44
N ASP A 52 2.83 24.20 1.69
CA ASP A 52 3.22 25.29 0.80
C ASP A 52 2.29 25.36 -0.43
N LYS A 53 1.60 26.47 -0.61
CA LYS A 53 0.78 26.70 -1.81
C LYS A 53 1.68 27.03 -3.01
N GLU A 54 1.74 26.12 -3.96
CA GLU A 54 2.41 26.35 -5.26
C GLU A 54 1.41 26.88 -6.30
N SER A 55 1.13 28.20 -6.27
CA SER A 55 0.38 28.84 -7.35
C SER A 55 1.21 28.86 -8.65
N GLN A 56 0.57 28.54 -9.79
CA GLN A 56 1.14 28.59 -11.15
C GLN A 56 2.17 27.48 -11.50
N SER A 57 2.18 26.35 -10.82
CA SER A 57 3.01 25.21 -11.22
C SER A 57 2.28 24.23 -12.15
N LYS A 58 3.06 23.49 -12.97
CA LYS A 58 2.51 22.46 -13.87
C LYS A 58 2.01 21.26 -13.06
N GLY A 59 0.81 20.75 -13.37
CA GLY A 59 0.17 19.59 -12.75
C GLY A 59 -1.35 19.70 -12.77
N ASP A 60 -2.05 18.65 -12.38
CA ASP A 60 -3.52 18.55 -12.42
C ASP A 60 -4.14 18.76 -11.03
N ILE A 61 -3.46 18.30 -9.97
CA ILE A 61 -3.92 18.35 -8.58
C ILE A 61 -2.82 18.88 -7.66
N SER A 62 -3.20 19.46 -6.51
CA SER A 62 -2.22 19.96 -5.53
C SER A 62 -1.34 18.83 -4.95
N GLN A 63 -0.16 19.16 -4.40
CA GLN A 63 0.70 18.18 -3.71
C GLN A 63 -0.02 17.50 -2.55
N PHE A 64 -0.81 18.26 -1.80
CA PHE A 64 -1.65 17.73 -0.73
C PHE A 64 -2.71 16.75 -1.27
N SER A 65 -3.41 17.10 -2.36
CA SER A 65 -4.38 16.20 -3.00
C SER A 65 -3.72 14.94 -3.54
N ALA A 66 -2.50 15.04 -4.08
CA ALA A 66 -1.74 13.89 -4.55
C ALA A 66 -1.36 12.95 -3.39
N LEU A 67 -0.95 13.50 -2.24
CA LEU A 67 -0.71 12.71 -1.04
C LEU A 67 -1.98 12.04 -0.53
N MET A 68 -3.09 12.78 -0.43
CA MET A 68 -4.38 12.23 0.03
C MET A 68 -4.89 11.12 -0.91
N LEU A 69 -4.76 11.31 -2.23
CA LEU A 69 -5.12 10.28 -3.21
C LEU A 69 -4.20 9.05 -3.09
N SER A 70 -2.89 9.26 -2.93
CA SER A 70 -1.94 8.18 -2.67
C SER A 70 -2.24 7.45 -1.36
N LEU A 71 -2.53 8.17 -0.27
CA LEU A 71 -2.94 7.56 1.01
C LEU A 71 -4.24 6.78 0.86
N GLY A 72 -5.24 7.35 0.18
CA GLY A 72 -6.51 6.68 -0.08
C GLY A 72 -6.35 5.39 -0.89
N ALA A 73 -5.41 5.35 -1.84
CA ALA A 73 -5.10 4.14 -2.60
C ALA A 73 -4.33 3.10 -1.78
N THR A 74 -3.49 3.53 -0.83
CA THR A 74 -2.52 2.69 -0.12
C THR A 74 -3.00 2.28 1.26
N VAL A 75 -3.68 3.17 2.01
CA VAL A 75 -4.29 2.84 3.31
C VAL A 75 -5.58 2.06 3.05
N GLY A 76 -5.41 0.79 2.72
CA GLY A 76 -6.48 -0.17 2.49
C GLY A 76 -6.53 -1.21 3.61
N ILE A 77 -7.17 -2.33 3.31
CA ILE A 77 -7.22 -3.47 4.24
C ILE A 77 -5.82 -3.99 4.59
N GLY A 78 -4.81 -3.73 3.75
CA GLY A 78 -3.41 -4.11 4.01
C GLY A 78 -2.85 -3.54 5.31
N SER A 79 -3.29 -2.35 5.73
CA SER A 79 -2.85 -1.70 6.97
C SER A 79 -3.53 -2.25 8.22
N ILE A 80 -4.62 -2.99 8.08
CA ILE A 80 -5.36 -3.64 9.16
C ILE A 80 -5.21 -5.16 9.04
N VAL A 81 -5.78 -5.76 8.00
CA VAL A 81 -5.77 -7.20 7.78
C VAL A 81 -4.38 -7.73 7.43
N GLY A 82 -3.58 -6.96 6.67
CA GLY A 82 -2.21 -7.33 6.32
C GLY A 82 -1.31 -7.41 7.56
N VAL A 83 -1.46 -6.48 8.51
CA VAL A 83 -0.74 -6.51 9.81
C VAL A 83 -1.18 -7.70 10.64
N ALA A 84 -2.50 -7.91 10.77
CA ALA A 84 -3.06 -9.06 11.47
C ALA A 84 -2.59 -10.40 10.86
N THR A 85 -2.55 -10.49 9.52
CA THR A 85 -2.02 -11.65 8.79
C THR A 85 -0.53 -11.87 9.10
N ALA A 86 0.28 -10.81 9.13
CA ALA A 86 1.71 -10.91 9.46
C ALA A 86 1.91 -11.48 10.87
N ILE A 87 1.17 -10.97 11.85
CA ILE A 87 1.23 -11.42 13.24
C ILE A 87 0.72 -12.88 13.36
N SER A 88 -0.40 -13.22 12.72
CA SER A 88 -1.00 -14.56 12.81
C SER A 88 -0.12 -15.64 12.18
N ILE A 89 0.52 -15.37 11.03
CA ILE A 89 1.34 -16.35 10.29
C ILE A 89 2.76 -16.43 10.87
N ALA A 90 3.37 -15.31 11.20
CA ALA A 90 4.79 -15.23 11.46
C ALA A 90 5.16 -14.64 12.83
N GLY A 91 4.16 -14.32 13.66
CA GLY A 91 4.34 -13.78 15.00
C GLY A 91 4.63 -12.27 15.04
N PRO A 92 4.71 -11.71 16.26
CA PRO A 92 4.92 -10.29 16.51
C PRO A 92 6.15 -9.69 15.83
N GLY A 93 7.25 -10.44 15.75
CA GLY A 93 8.50 -9.99 15.11
C GLY A 93 8.37 -9.66 13.62
N ALA A 94 7.32 -10.13 12.92
CA ALA A 94 7.07 -9.76 11.54
C ALA A 94 6.80 -8.25 11.38
N VAL A 95 6.27 -7.58 12.42
CA VAL A 95 6.04 -6.13 12.44
C VAL A 95 7.34 -5.35 12.35
N PHE A 96 8.41 -5.82 13.01
CA PHE A 96 9.73 -5.23 12.88
C PHE A 96 10.22 -5.21 11.42
N TRP A 97 10.03 -6.30 10.70
CA TRP A 97 10.41 -6.39 9.29
C TRP A 97 9.50 -5.56 8.38
N MET A 98 8.24 -5.32 8.77
CA MET A 98 7.41 -4.29 8.13
C MET A 98 7.99 -2.89 8.34
N TRP A 99 8.48 -2.55 9.56
CA TRP A 99 9.15 -1.26 9.81
C TRP A 99 10.40 -1.08 8.97
N VAL A 100 11.22 -2.13 8.85
CA VAL A 100 12.43 -2.11 7.99
C VAL A 100 12.03 -1.76 6.55
N THR A 101 11.01 -2.45 5.99
CA THR A 101 10.50 -2.11 4.65
C THR A 101 9.96 -0.68 4.55
N GLY A 102 9.30 -0.19 5.58
CA GLY A 102 8.83 1.20 5.65
C GLY A 102 9.98 2.20 5.60
N LEU A 103 10.98 2.03 6.46
CA LEU A 103 12.13 2.94 6.57
C LEU A 103 12.94 3.01 5.27
N VAL A 104 13.28 1.86 4.68
CA VAL A 104 14.02 1.83 3.40
C VAL A 104 13.11 2.19 2.23
N GLY A 105 11.83 1.85 2.32
CA GLY A 105 10.79 2.18 1.34
C GLY A 105 10.57 3.68 1.16
N MET A 106 10.83 4.50 2.18
CA MET A 106 10.76 5.97 2.05
C MET A 106 11.74 6.49 1.01
N ALA A 107 12.98 5.96 0.93
CA ALA A 107 13.96 6.33 -0.08
C ALA A 107 13.53 5.85 -1.48
N THR A 108 12.90 4.68 -1.55
CA THR A 108 12.31 4.14 -2.77
C THR A 108 11.19 5.04 -3.29
N LYS A 109 10.23 5.40 -2.44
CA LYS A 109 9.13 6.33 -2.78
C LYS A 109 9.62 7.71 -3.21
N TYR A 110 10.65 8.23 -2.52
CA TYR A 110 11.29 9.48 -2.91
C TYR A 110 11.83 9.40 -4.34
N SER A 111 12.53 8.32 -4.66
CA SER A 111 13.11 8.10 -5.98
C SER A 111 12.04 7.94 -7.06
N GLU A 112 10.98 7.17 -6.78
CA GLU A 112 9.79 7.06 -7.62
C GLU A 112 9.16 8.41 -7.92
N GLY A 113 9.00 9.25 -6.89
CA GLY A 113 8.42 10.59 -7.01
C GLY A 113 9.23 11.53 -7.90
N ILE A 114 10.57 11.52 -7.78
CA ILE A 114 11.44 12.30 -8.66
C ILE A 114 11.27 11.88 -10.11
N LEU A 115 11.41 10.58 -10.38
CA LEU A 115 11.38 10.06 -11.74
C LEU A 115 10.00 10.25 -12.37
N ALA A 116 8.93 10.08 -11.60
CA ALA A 116 7.57 10.27 -12.06
C ALA A 116 7.31 11.71 -12.55
N VAL A 117 7.75 12.71 -11.80
CA VAL A 117 7.56 14.11 -12.17
C VAL A 117 8.53 14.53 -13.28
N LYS A 118 9.78 14.07 -13.26
CA LYS A 118 10.79 14.40 -14.25
C LYS A 118 10.44 13.92 -15.65
N TYR A 119 9.93 12.70 -15.77
CA TYR A 119 9.64 12.04 -17.04
C TYR A 119 8.16 12.03 -17.43
N ARG A 120 7.32 12.83 -16.77
CA ARG A 120 5.91 12.94 -17.09
C ARG A 120 5.66 13.64 -18.41
N GLU A 121 4.61 13.24 -19.11
CA GLU A 121 4.14 13.82 -20.36
C GLU A 121 2.75 14.43 -20.18
N LYS A 122 2.40 15.43 -21.01
CA LYS A 122 1.04 15.97 -21.02
C LYS A 122 0.18 15.11 -21.93
N GLY A 123 -0.82 14.43 -21.37
CA GLY A 123 -1.83 13.66 -22.11
C GLY A 123 -3.11 14.45 -22.32
N ALA A 124 -4.12 13.82 -22.93
CA ALA A 124 -5.42 14.42 -23.18
C ALA A 124 -6.21 14.71 -21.89
N PHE A 125 -6.07 13.86 -20.87
CA PHE A 125 -6.79 13.96 -19.59
C PHE A 125 -5.90 14.44 -18.44
N GLY A 126 -4.85 15.22 -18.73
CA GLY A 126 -3.89 15.70 -17.74
C GLY A 126 -2.50 15.11 -17.88
N TYR A 127 -1.69 15.17 -16.81
CA TYR A 127 -0.33 14.63 -16.82
C TYR A 127 -0.33 13.12 -16.67
N ASN A 128 0.44 12.47 -17.52
CA ASN A 128 0.72 11.05 -17.52
C ASN A 128 2.17 10.80 -17.09
N GLY A 129 2.40 9.88 -16.18
CA GLY A 129 3.74 9.54 -15.69
C GLY A 129 3.73 8.27 -14.87
N GLY A 130 4.83 8.01 -14.19
CA GLY A 130 5.03 6.77 -13.44
C GLY A 130 6.05 5.85 -14.14
N PRO A 131 6.21 4.61 -13.66
CA PRO A 131 7.26 3.71 -14.14
C PRO A 131 7.28 3.49 -15.64
N MET A 132 6.11 3.33 -16.28
CA MET A 132 6.06 3.13 -17.73
C MET A 132 6.67 4.30 -18.50
N TYR A 133 6.60 5.53 -17.98
CA TYR A 133 7.18 6.71 -18.62
C TYR A 133 8.66 6.86 -18.34
N TYR A 134 9.13 6.72 -17.10
CA TYR A 134 10.57 6.84 -16.84
C TYR A 134 11.38 5.62 -17.29
N ILE A 135 10.77 4.43 -17.41
CA ILE A 135 11.41 3.28 -18.06
C ILE A 135 11.55 3.52 -19.57
N LYS A 136 10.47 4.01 -20.21
CA LYS A 136 10.50 4.32 -21.64
C LYS A 136 11.47 5.45 -21.95
N ASN A 137 11.31 6.61 -21.28
CA ASN A 137 12.01 7.85 -21.64
C ASN A 137 13.38 8.00 -20.94
N GLY A 138 13.55 7.42 -19.75
CA GLY A 138 14.79 7.51 -18.99
C GLY A 138 15.79 6.40 -19.32
N LEU A 139 15.30 5.18 -19.58
CA LEU A 139 16.14 4.00 -19.91
C LEU A 139 16.08 3.60 -21.38
N ASN A 140 15.17 4.17 -22.15
CA ASN A 140 14.89 3.74 -23.53
C ASN A 140 14.55 2.24 -23.66
N MET A 141 13.75 1.72 -22.69
CA MET A 141 13.35 0.30 -22.62
C MET A 141 11.82 0.15 -22.78
N PRO A 142 11.24 0.37 -23.98
CA PRO A 142 9.78 0.38 -24.16
C PRO A 142 9.10 -0.96 -23.85
N LYS A 143 9.80 -2.08 -24.07
CA LYS A 143 9.25 -3.42 -23.74
C LYS A 143 9.10 -3.61 -22.24
N LEU A 144 10.07 -3.16 -21.43
CA LEU A 144 9.99 -3.21 -19.97
C LEU A 144 8.91 -2.26 -19.43
N ALA A 145 8.76 -1.09 -20.06
CA ALA A 145 7.69 -0.14 -19.75
C ALA A 145 6.29 -0.73 -20.01
N MET A 146 6.13 -1.44 -21.13
CA MET A 146 4.89 -2.14 -21.47
C MET A 146 4.60 -3.27 -20.48
N ALA A 147 5.61 -4.05 -20.08
CA ALA A 147 5.46 -5.10 -19.07
C ALA A 147 4.97 -4.53 -17.74
N PHE A 148 5.57 -3.42 -17.28
CA PHE A 148 5.09 -2.71 -16.07
C PHE A 148 3.61 -2.32 -16.20
N ALA A 149 3.22 -1.70 -17.32
CA ALA A 149 1.84 -1.25 -17.52
C ALA A 149 0.84 -2.43 -17.49
N ILE A 150 1.16 -3.54 -18.14
CA ILE A 150 0.31 -4.75 -18.13
C ILE A 150 0.21 -5.34 -16.73
N PHE A 151 1.34 -5.49 -16.02
CA PHE A 151 1.34 -6.02 -14.65
C PHE A 151 0.55 -5.11 -13.69
N THR A 152 0.63 -3.79 -13.87
CA THR A 152 -0.17 -2.84 -13.07
C THR A 152 -1.66 -2.95 -13.36
N ILE A 153 -2.07 -3.17 -14.62
CA ILE A 153 -3.48 -3.42 -14.96
C ILE A 153 -3.99 -4.67 -14.22
N ILE A 154 -3.21 -5.76 -14.23
CA ILE A 154 -3.57 -7.00 -13.53
C ILE A 154 -3.60 -6.77 -12.00
N ALA A 155 -2.59 -6.09 -11.46
CA ALA A 155 -2.51 -5.76 -10.04
C ALA A 155 -3.67 -4.86 -9.59
N SER A 156 -4.13 -3.94 -10.42
CA SER A 156 -5.28 -3.09 -10.11
C SER A 156 -6.57 -3.89 -9.94
N ILE A 157 -6.73 -4.97 -10.69
CA ILE A 157 -7.84 -5.90 -10.57
C ILE A 157 -7.70 -6.79 -9.33
N GLY A 158 -6.52 -7.39 -9.10
CA GLY A 158 -6.25 -8.28 -7.97
C GLY A 158 -6.17 -7.52 -6.64
N THR A 159 -5.08 -6.75 -6.48
CA THR A 159 -4.73 -6.08 -5.22
C THR A 159 -5.64 -4.90 -4.91
N GLY A 160 -5.86 -4.04 -5.90
CA GLY A 160 -6.60 -2.80 -5.69
C GLY A 160 -8.10 -2.97 -5.63
N ASN A 161 -8.63 -4.06 -6.15
CA ASN A 161 -10.06 -4.27 -6.32
C ASN A 161 -10.54 -5.53 -5.59
N MET A 162 -10.17 -6.73 -6.09
CA MET A 162 -10.76 -7.99 -5.61
C MET A 162 -10.44 -8.27 -4.13
N THR A 163 -9.22 -7.99 -3.65
CA THR A 163 -8.89 -8.18 -2.22
C THR A 163 -9.70 -7.24 -1.34
N GLN A 164 -9.90 -6.01 -1.77
CA GLN A 164 -10.63 -5.00 -1.00
C GLN A 164 -12.12 -5.34 -0.95
N SER A 165 -12.74 -5.66 -2.10
CA SER A 165 -14.15 -6.03 -2.18
C SER A 165 -14.43 -7.35 -1.45
N ASN A 166 -13.52 -8.32 -1.50
CA ASN A 166 -13.61 -9.58 -0.75
C ASN A 166 -13.61 -9.34 0.76
N ALA A 167 -12.67 -8.54 1.26
CA ALA A 167 -12.60 -8.26 2.69
C ALA A 167 -13.85 -7.53 3.21
N VAL A 168 -14.37 -6.55 2.47
CA VAL A 168 -15.62 -5.85 2.84
C VAL A 168 -16.79 -6.81 2.84
N SER A 169 -16.93 -7.65 1.81
CA SER A 169 -18.06 -8.59 1.71
C SER A 169 -17.99 -9.67 2.80
N SER A 170 -16.79 -10.17 3.14
CA SER A 170 -16.60 -11.13 4.23
C SER A 170 -17.01 -10.54 5.58
N ILE A 171 -16.54 -9.33 5.89
CA ILE A 171 -16.87 -8.65 7.14
C ILE A 171 -18.37 -8.35 7.23
N LEU A 172 -19.00 -7.88 6.15
CA LEU A 172 -20.45 -7.62 6.10
C LEU A 172 -21.25 -8.93 6.27
N SER A 173 -20.77 -10.03 5.70
CA SER A 173 -21.37 -11.34 5.86
C SER A 173 -21.28 -11.85 7.30
N GLU A 174 -20.09 -11.72 7.92
CA GLU A 174 -19.82 -12.21 9.27
C GLU A 174 -20.50 -11.38 10.37
N GLN A 175 -20.57 -10.04 10.20
CA GLN A 175 -21.07 -9.13 11.24
C GLN A 175 -22.53 -8.71 11.05
N ALA A 176 -23.02 -8.63 9.81
CA ALA A 176 -24.34 -8.14 9.47
C ALA A 176 -25.23 -9.19 8.77
N ASN A 177 -24.74 -10.43 8.60
CA ASN A 177 -25.42 -11.51 7.87
C ASN A 177 -25.83 -11.08 6.45
N LEU A 178 -25.11 -10.14 5.82
CA LEU A 178 -25.41 -9.65 4.49
C LEU A 178 -24.80 -10.60 3.45
N PRO A 179 -25.59 -11.15 2.51
CA PRO A 179 -25.05 -12.00 1.46
C PRO A 179 -23.95 -11.30 0.65
N THR A 180 -22.85 -12.01 0.36
CA THR A 180 -21.67 -11.44 -0.32
C THR A 180 -21.98 -10.82 -1.68
N TRP A 181 -22.96 -11.36 -2.43
CA TRP A 181 -23.39 -10.79 -3.69
C TRP A 181 -24.07 -9.42 -3.52
N VAL A 182 -24.81 -9.20 -2.42
CA VAL A 182 -25.44 -7.89 -2.11
C VAL A 182 -24.36 -6.86 -1.82
N SER A 183 -23.39 -7.21 -0.99
CA SER A 183 -22.23 -6.35 -0.69
C SER A 183 -21.45 -6.01 -1.96
N GLY A 184 -21.22 -7.01 -2.82
CA GLY A 184 -20.54 -6.84 -4.11
C GLY A 184 -21.31 -5.91 -5.04
N LEU A 185 -22.63 -6.05 -5.12
CA LEU A 185 -23.47 -5.17 -5.95
C LEU A 185 -23.43 -3.72 -5.45
N LEU A 186 -23.59 -3.50 -4.14
CA LEU A 186 -23.54 -2.16 -3.54
C LEU A 186 -22.18 -1.50 -3.79
N LEU A 187 -21.07 -2.22 -3.54
CA LEU A 187 -19.72 -1.73 -3.82
C LEU A 187 -19.51 -1.40 -5.30
N THR A 188 -20.03 -2.24 -6.20
CA THR A 188 -19.91 -2.03 -7.64
C THR A 188 -20.64 -0.75 -8.06
N LEU A 189 -21.86 -0.53 -7.59
CA LEU A 189 -22.65 0.66 -7.90
C LEU A 189 -22.00 1.94 -7.36
N LEU A 190 -21.51 1.91 -6.10
CA LEU A 190 -20.81 3.03 -5.50
C LEU A 190 -19.51 3.33 -6.24
N THR A 191 -18.75 2.30 -6.63
CA THR A 191 -17.51 2.45 -7.40
C THR A 191 -17.79 3.04 -8.78
N ALA A 192 -18.83 2.58 -9.47
CA ALA A 192 -19.22 3.10 -10.77
C ALA A 192 -19.52 4.59 -10.73
N PHE A 193 -20.23 5.06 -9.70
CA PHE A 193 -20.59 6.48 -9.54
C PHE A 193 -19.35 7.40 -9.47
N ILE A 194 -18.25 6.94 -8.88
CA ILE A 194 -17.03 7.73 -8.74
C ILE A 194 -16.09 7.56 -9.94
N VAL A 195 -15.86 6.30 -10.37
CA VAL A 195 -14.88 5.98 -11.42
C VAL A 195 -15.30 6.51 -12.78
N ILE A 196 -16.60 6.54 -13.09
CA ILE A 196 -17.09 7.10 -14.35
C ILE A 196 -16.74 8.60 -14.48
N GLY A 197 -16.68 9.34 -13.37
CA GLY A 197 -16.29 10.76 -13.35
C GLY A 197 -14.78 11.03 -13.55
N GLY A 198 -13.94 9.98 -13.60
CA GLY A 198 -12.49 10.05 -13.85
C GLY A 198 -11.70 10.73 -12.74
N ILE A 199 -10.46 11.15 -13.06
CA ILE A 199 -9.46 11.66 -12.06
C ILE A 199 -9.98 12.82 -11.20
N LYS A 200 -10.81 13.71 -11.74
CA LYS A 200 -11.33 14.85 -10.97
C LYS A 200 -12.31 14.40 -9.89
N SER A 201 -13.18 13.42 -10.21
CA SER A 201 -14.12 12.83 -9.27
C SER A 201 -13.37 12.02 -8.21
N ILE A 202 -12.46 11.16 -8.64
CA ILE A 202 -11.59 10.35 -7.77
C ILE A 202 -10.80 11.25 -6.81
N GLY A 203 -10.10 12.26 -7.33
CA GLY A 203 -9.30 13.19 -6.53
C GLY A 203 -10.13 13.99 -5.52
N LYS A 204 -11.33 14.46 -5.92
CA LYS A 204 -12.23 15.17 -5.00
C LYS A 204 -12.76 14.28 -3.89
N PHE A 205 -13.14 13.05 -4.22
CA PHE A 205 -13.62 12.08 -3.24
C PHE A 205 -12.56 11.71 -2.22
N THR A 206 -11.36 11.32 -2.68
CA THR A 206 -10.27 10.90 -1.79
C THR A 206 -9.68 12.04 -0.99
N PHE A 207 -9.72 13.29 -1.49
CA PHE A 207 -9.29 14.49 -0.75
C PHE A 207 -10.02 14.65 0.58
N TYR A 208 -11.32 14.35 0.62
CA TYR A 208 -12.11 14.43 1.85
C TYR A 208 -12.10 13.11 2.64
N LEU A 209 -12.24 11.98 1.93
CA LEU A 209 -12.36 10.68 2.60
C LEU A 209 -11.05 10.25 3.28
N ALA A 210 -9.89 10.40 2.60
CA ALA A 210 -8.64 9.87 3.12
C ALA A 210 -8.24 10.44 4.51
N PRO A 211 -8.25 11.77 4.74
CA PRO A 211 -7.93 12.28 6.06
C PRO A 211 -8.97 11.88 7.11
N ILE A 212 -10.28 11.87 6.77
CA ILE A 212 -11.34 11.50 7.70
C ILE A 212 -11.17 10.05 8.17
N MET A 213 -10.97 9.12 7.24
CA MET A 213 -10.83 7.71 7.57
C MET A 213 -9.57 7.41 8.41
N VAL A 214 -8.43 8.04 8.06
CA VAL A 214 -7.18 7.86 8.82
C VAL A 214 -7.29 8.46 10.20
N LEU A 215 -7.86 9.66 10.33
CA LEU A 215 -8.06 10.31 11.63
C LEU A 215 -9.03 9.53 12.52
N LEU A 216 -10.17 9.07 11.98
CA LEU A 216 -11.13 8.25 12.73
C LEU A 216 -10.46 7.01 13.32
N TYR A 217 -9.66 6.32 12.50
CA TYR A 217 -8.90 5.16 12.91
C TYR A 217 -7.88 5.50 14.00
N LEU A 218 -7.02 6.48 13.71
CA LEU A 218 -5.93 6.83 14.62
C LEU A 218 -6.42 7.39 15.97
N ILE A 219 -7.51 8.15 16.01
CA ILE A 219 -8.08 8.66 17.27
C ILE A 219 -8.47 7.49 18.17
N ALA A 220 -9.18 6.49 17.65
CA ALA A 220 -9.59 5.33 18.44
C ALA A 220 -8.37 4.52 18.93
N ILE A 221 -7.41 4.27 18.06
CA ILE A 221 -6.22 3.48 18.39
C ILE A 221 -5.29 4.23 19.38
N ILE A 222 -5.07 5.53 19.17
CA ILE A 222 -4.26 6.36 20.09
C ILE A 222 -4.93 6.41 21.48
N TYR A 223 -6.26 6.51 21.54
CA TYR A 223 -6.97 6.44 22.80
C TYR A 223 -6.70 5.13 23.55
N ILE A 224 -6.76 3.97 22.87
CA ILE A 224 -6.43 2.67 23.46
C ILE A 224 -4.98 2.65 23.96
N ILE A 225 -4.02 3.08 23.13
CA ILE A 225 -2.59 3.08 23.45
C ILE A 225 -2.30 3.96 24.68
N VAL A 226 -2.88 5.15 24.72
CA VAL A 226 -2.67 6.09 25.83
C VAL A 226 -3.34 5.58 27.13
N SER A 227 -4.54 5.00 27.03
CA SER A 227 -5.26 4.46 28.19
C SER A 227 -4.61 3.19 28.76
N HIS A 228 -3.83 2.46 27.96
CA HIS A 228 -3.17 1.20 28.35
C HIS A 228 -1.67 1.24 27.98
N PHE A 229 -1.01 2.32 28.36
CA PHE A 229 0.37 2.62 27.94
C PHE A 229 1.37 1.51 28.29
N ASP A 230 1.22 0.89 29.47
CA ASP A 230 2.10 -0.22 29.90
C ASP A 230 2.00 -1.44 28.97
N LEU A 231 0.78 -1.76 28.52
CA LEU A 231 0.58 -2.85 27.55
C LEU A 231 1.18 -2.49 26.16
N ALA A 232 1.08 -1.23 25.78
CA ALA A 232 1.70 -0.75 24.53
C ALA A 232 3.22 -0.87 24.55
N LEU A 233 3.87 -0.55 25.67
CA LEU A 233 5.32 -0.75 25.84
C LEU A 233 5.69 -2.22 25.79
N GLN A 234 4.90 -3.10 26.41
CA GLN A 234 5.12 -4.55 26.33
C GLN A 234 4.96 -5.08 24.91
N ALA A 235 3.95 -4.61 24.15
CA ALA A 235 3.77 -4.97 22.75
C ALA A 235 4.98 -4.56 21.88
N ILE A 236 5.50 -3.35 22.05
CA ILE A 236 6.71 -2.88 21.36
C ILE A 236 7.91 -3.77 21.73
N LYS A 237 8.11 -4.04 23.01
CA LYS A 237 9.20 -4.91 23.49
C LYS A 237 9.10 -6.31 22.84
N LEU A 238 7.89 -6.88 22.82
CA LEU A 238 7.63 -8.18 22.21
C LEU A 238 7.99 -8.21 20.72
N ILE A 239 7.66 -7.15 19.97
CA ILE A 239 8.03 -7.03 18.56
C ILE A 239 9.55 -7.12 18.36
N PHE A 240 10.33 -6.39 19.17
CA PHE A 240 11.79 -6.42 19.07
C PHE A 240 12.37 -7.76 19.54
N GLU A 241 11.90 -8.32 20.64
CA GLU A 241 12.39 -9.59 21.17
C GLU A 241 12.17 -10.73 20.17
N GLU A 242 10.98 -10.83 19.59
CA GLU A 242 10.68 -11.90 18.65
C GLU A 242 11.27 -11.69 17.26
N ALA A 243 11.56 -10.46 16.86
CA ALA A 243 12.19 -10.16 15.58
C ALA A 243 13.56 -10.83 15.41
N PHE A 244 14.30 -11.01 16.53
CA PHE A 244 15.65 -11.59 16.54
C PHE A 244 15.73 -12.93 17.27
N ASN A 245 14.68 -13.31 18.01
CA ASN A 245 14.63 -14.53 18.80
C ASN A 245 13.24 -15.18 18.71
N PRO A 246 12.84 -15.65 17.51
CA PRO A 246 11.49 -16.19 17.32
C PRO A 246 11.28 -17.43 18.19
N LYS A 247 10.25 -17.40 19.04
CA LYS A 247 9.87 -18.54 19.86
C LYS A 247 9.16 -19.57 18.97
N PRO A 248 9.60 -20.84 18.96
CA PRO A 248 8.93 -21.85 18.17
C PRO A 248 7.53 -22.10 18.73
N VAL A 249 6.51 -21.88 17.92
CA VAL A 249 5.11 -22.15 18.31
C VAL A 249 4.82 -23.65 18.28
N VAL A 250 5.46 -24.42 17.40
CA VAL A 250 5.44 -25.91 17.38
C VAL A 250 6.66 -26.38 16.57
N GLY A 251 7.63 -27.06 17.21
CA GLY A 251 8.60 -27.98 16.58
C GLY A 251 9.44 -27.52 15.36
N GLY A 252 9.39 -26.28 14.93
CA GLY A 252 10.12 -25.78 13.77
C GLY A 252 11.53 -25.31 14.12
N ALA A 253 12.49 -25.47 13.19
CA ALA A 253 13.84 -24.93 13.36
C ALA A 253 13.77 -23.38 13.40
N ALA A 254 14.45 -22.75 14.36
CA ALA A 254 14.44 -21.28 14.55
C ALA A 254 14.78 -20.50 13.26
N GLY A 255 15.67 -21.05 12.41
CA GLY A 255 16.02 -20.46 11.12
C GLY A 255 14.85 -20.42 10.12
N ALA A 256 14.00 -21.44 10.07
CA ALA A 256 12.83 -21.48 9.19
C ALA A 256 11.77 -20.45 9.64
N LEU A 257 11.61 -20.28 10.96
CA LEU A 257 10.71 -19.28 11.53
C LEU A 257 11.20 -17.87 11.23
N MET A 258 12.49 -17.58 11.37
CA MET A 258 13.11 -16.30 11.02
C MET A 258 12.90 -16.00 9.53
N ALA A 259 13.15 -16.96 8.65
CA ALA A 259 12.94 -16.77 7.20
C ALA A 259 11.47 -16.48 6.89
N THR A 260 10.52 -17.17 7.52
CA THR A 260 9.09 -16.93 7.37
C THR A 260 8.70 -15.54 7.88
N MET A 261 9.25 -15.11 9.02
CA MET A 261 9.01 -13.83 9.63
C MET A 261 9.49 -12.68 8.73
N ILE A 262 10.72 -12.78 8.20
CA ILE A 262 11.28 -11.81 7.26
C ILE A 262 10.43 -11.77 5.99
N LYS A 263 10.16 -12.93 5.38
CA LYS A 263 9.36 -13.03 4.15
C LYS A 263 7.99 -12.38 4.34
N THR A 264 7.28 -12.76 5.39
CA THR A 264 5.91 -12.28 5.64
C THR A 264 5.91 -10.79 5.99
N GLY A 265 6.83 -10.35 6.86
CA GLY A 265 6.95 -8.94 7.23
C GLY A 265 7.28 -8.06 6.03
N VAL A 266 8.21 -8.46 5.18
CA VAL A 266 8.55 -7.74 3.94
C VAL A 266 7.37 -7.71 2.97
N ALA A 267 6.71 -8.83 2.73
CA ALA A 267 5.58 -8.92 1.81
C ALA A 267 4.39 -8.07 2.29
N ARG A 268 4.01 -8.19 3.57
CA ARG A 268 2.87 -7.41 4.13
C ARG A 268 3.21 -5.93 4.31
N GLY A 269 4.47 -5.60 4.62
CA GLY A 269 4.97 -4.22 4.63
C GLY A 269 4.84 -3.57 3.25
N LEU A 270 5.30 -4.25 2.19
CA LEU A 270 5.16 -3.77 0.82
C LEU A 270 3.69 -3.66 0.39
N TYR A 271 2.88 -4.67 0.69
CA TYR A 271 1.44 -4.65 0.39
C TYR A 271 0.76 -3.44 1.03
N SER A 272 1.18 -3.05 2.23
CA SER A 272 0.64 -1.92 2.95
C SER A 272 1.13 -0.56 2.43
N ASN A 273 2.42 -0.40 2.09
CA ASN A 273 3.00 0.91 1.76
C ASN A 273 3.27 1.15 0.28
N GLU A 274 3.19 0.11 -0.55
CA GLU A 274 3.44 0.13 -1.99
C GLU A 274 4.84 0.66 -2.40
N ALA A 275 5.83 0.69 -1.50
CA ALA A 275 7.17 1.17 -1.84
C ALA A 275 7.91 0.19 -2.73
N GLY A 276 8.30 0.61 -3.92
CA GLY A 276 8.92 -0.25 -4.92
C GLY A 276 7.93 -0.86 -5.92
N LEU A 277 6.62 -0.71 -5.71
CA LEU A 277 5.62 -1.10 -6.71
C LEU A 277 5.54 -0.10 -7.88
N GLY A 278 5.86 1.17 -7.64
CA GLY A 278 5.74 2.23 -8.65
C GLY A 278 4.31 2.75 -8.85
N SER A 279 3.30 2.18 -8.21
CA SER A 279 1.89 2.55 -8.34
C SER A 279 1.64 4.01 -8.01
N SER A 280 2.03 4.47 -6.83
CA SER A 280 1.82 5.85 -6.40
C SER A 280 2.65 6.88 -7.17
N ALA A 281 3.69 6.47 -7.90
CA ALA A 281 4.42 7.32 -8.83
C ALA A 281 3.51 7.83 -9.95
N ILE A 282 2.48 7.06 -10.33
CA ILE A 282 1.46 7.46 -11.32
C ILE A 282 0.67 8.66 -10.82
N ILE A 283 0.28 8.69 -9.54
CA ILE A 283 -0.38 9.84 -8.92
C ILE A 283 0.60 11.00 -8.75
N ALA A 284 1.83 10.73 -8.30
CA ALA A 284 2.85 11.77 -8.09
C ALA A 284 3.14 12.58 -9.37
N ALA A 285 3.04 11.95 -10.53
CA ALA A 285 3.20 12.61 -11.83
C ALA A 285 2.14 13.70 -12.09
N SER A 286 0.93 13.56 -11.55
CA SER A 286 -0.16 14.55 -11.73
C SER A 286 -0.09 15.72 -10.76
N ALA A 287 0.81 15.71 -9.78
CA ALA A 287 0.92 16.75 -8.78
C ALA A 287 1.44 18.09 -9.35
N GLN A 288 0.84 19.19 -8.91
CA GLN A 288 1.31 20.53 -9.19
C GLN A 288 2.60 20.78 -8.41
N THR A 289 3.71 20.91 -9.11
CA THR A 289 5.01 21.17 -8.48
C THR A 289 5.96 21.89 -9.41
N ARG A 290 6.78 22.78 -8.84
CA ARG A 290 7.85 23.50 -9.55
C ARG A 290 9.10 22.66 -9.76
N HIS A 291 9.31 21.64 -8.91
CA HIS A 291 10.50 20.80 -8.98
C HIS A 291 10.19 19.35 -8.55
N PRO A 292 10.74 18.32 -9.24
CA PRO A 292 10.51 16.93 -8.91
C PRO A 292 10.78 16.56 -7.44
N VAL A 293 11.84 17.12 -6.86
CA VAL A 293 12.23 16.84 -5.46
C VAL A 293 11.15 17.24 -4.45
N ARG A 294 10.39 18.31 -4.70
CA ARG A 294 9.32 18.72 -3.79
C ARG A 294 8.23 17.67 -3.70
N GLN A 295 7.74 17.20 -4.85
CA GLN A 295 6.74 16.13 -4.87
C GLN A 295 7.30 14.81 -4.33
N ALA A 296 8.57 14.52 -4.57
CA ALA A 296 9.22 13.32 -4.04
C ALA A 296 9.28 13.31 -2.50
N LEU A 297 9.59 14.46 -1.89
CA LEU A 297 9.55 14.64 -0.43
C LEU A 297 8.13 14.39 0.13
N VAL A 298 7.11 14.89 -0.56
CA VAL A 298 5.71 14.62 -0.17
C VAL A 298 5.38 13.13 -0.36
N SER A 299 5.81 12.52 -1.46
CA SER A 299 5.54 11.10 -1.74
C SER A 299 6.14 10.16 -0.68
N MET A 300 7.31 10.46 -0.11
CA MET A 300 7.90 9.62 0.94
C MET A 300 7.10 9.64 2.25
N LEU A 301 6.33 10.71 2.52
CA LEU A 301 5.46 10.79 3.71
C LEU A 301 4.35 9.74 3.67
N GLN A 302 3.92 9.30 2.49
CA GLN A 302 2.96 8.21 2.35
C GLN A 302 3.45 6.95 3.08
N THR A 303 4.66 6.49 2.80
CA THR A 303 5.24 5.30 3.44
C THR A 303 5.42 5.48 4.95
N PHE A 304 5.86 6.67 5.37
CA PHE A 304 5.97 7.01 6.80
C PHE A 304 4.63 6.90 7.52
N ILE A 305 3.58 7.53 6.98
CA ILE A 305 2.25 7.53 7.58
C ILE A 305 1.67 6.10 7.61
N VAL A 306 1.73 5.39 6.48
CA VAL A 306 1.09 4.08 6.37
C VAL A 306 1.79 3.05 7.25
N THR A 307 3.11 2.90 7.14
CA THR A 307 3.80 1.80 7.81
C THR A 307 4.20 2.16 9.24
N LEU A 308 4.81 3.33 9.45
CA LEU A 308 5.36 3.67 10.76
C LEU A 308 4.30 4.24 11.72
N ILE A 309 3.17 4.74 11.21
CA ILE A 309 2.08 5.23 12.07
C ILE A 309 0.91 4.23 12.04
N VAL A 310 0.24 4.04 10.90
CA VAL A 310 -1.01 3.25 10.84
C VAL A 310 -0.78 1.78 11.14
N CYS A 311 0.20 1.11 10.48
CA CYS A 311 0.46 -0.30 10.74
C CYS A 311 1.02 -0.56 12.15
N SER A 312 1.83 0.37 12.70
CA SER A 312 2.31 0.26 14.08
C SER A 312 1.18 0.38 15.09
N ALA A 313 0.25 1.31 14.86
CA ALA A 313 -0.95 1.47 15.66
C ALA A 313 -1.80 0.19 15.65
N THR A 314 -2.05 -0.39 14.47
CA THR A 314 -2.74 -1.68 14.32
C THR A 314 -2.03 -2.80 15.09
N ALA A 315 -0.73 -2.95 14.88
CA ALA A 315 0.06 -4.00 15.52
C ALA A 315 0.03 -3.87 17.06
N SER A 316 0.15 -2.65 17.57
CA SER A 316 0.10 -2.39 19.02
C SER A 316 -1.21 -2.87 19.62
N VAL A 317 -2.35 -2.50 19.06
CA VAL A 317 -3.66 -2.91 19.61
C VAL A 317 -3.85 -4.42 19.53
N ILE A 318 -3.44 -5.07 18.43
CA ILE A 318 -3.51 -6.53 18.31
C ILE A 318 -2.68 -7.20 19.41
N LEU A 319 -1.45 -6.75 19.64
CA LEU A 319 -0.52 -7.38 20.57
C LEU A 319 -0.79 -7.04 22.05
N MET A 320 -1.52 -5.96 22.32
CA MET A 320 -1.99 -5.59 23.66
C MET A 320 -3.17 -6.44 24.11
N ALA A 321 -3.95 -6.98 23.17
CA ALA A 321 -5.14 -7.77 23.46
C ALA A 321 -4.80 -9.27 23.57
N PRO A 322 -5.47 -10.04 24.43
CA PRO A 322 -5.21 -11.48 24.58
C PRO A 322 -5.60 -12.29 23.35
N GLU A 323 -6.44 -11.76 22.48
CA GLU A 323 -7.03 -12.42 21.31
C GLU A 323 -6.00 -12.92 20.32
N TYR A 324 -4.81 -12.27 20.19
CA TYR A 324 -3.79 -12.68 19.24
C TYR A 324 -3.20 -14.09 19.51
N ASN A 325 -3.27 -14.55 20.77
CA ASN A 325 -2.83 -15.88 21.20
C ASN A 325 -3.99 -16.87 21.43
N THR A 326 -5.24 -16.40 21.29
CA THR A 326 -6.40 -17.25 21.56
C THR A 326 -6.66 -18.18 20.37
N LEU A 327 -6.80 -19.48 20.70
CA LEU A 327 -7.26 -20.47 19.73
C LEU A 327 -8.77 -20.63 19.84
N LEU A 328 -9.42 -20.78 18.71
CA LEU A 328 -10.83 -21.14 18.62
C LEU A 328 -11.05 -22.57 19.14
N PRO A 329 -12.28 -22.98 19.46
CA PRO A 329 -12.58 -24.35 19.94
C PRO A 329 -12.15 -25.45 18.97
N ASN A 330 -12.00 -25.15 17.67
CA ASN A 330 -11.49 -26.04 16.65
C ASN A 330 -9.94 -26.11 16.58
N GLY A 331 -9.23 -25.39 17.45
CA GLY A 331 -7.77 -25.28 17.47
C GLY A 331 -7.15 -24.32 16.46
N GLU A 332 -7.96 -23.59 15.70
CA GLU A 332 -7.50 -22.57 14.75
C GLU A 332 -7.37 -21.20 15.42
N LYS A 333 -6.51 -20.34 14.87
CA LYS A 333 -6.42 -18.93 15.26
C LYS A 333 -7.59 -18.13 14.65
N LEU A 334 -7.93 -17.01 15.28
CA LEU A 334 -8.86 -16.04 14.69
C LEU A 334 -8.40 -15.64 13.29
N SER A 335 -9.34 -15.51 12.37
CA SER A 335 -9.04 -14.96 11.04
C SER A 335 -8.47 -13.56 11.16
N ALA A 336 -7.56 -13.19 10.24
CA ALA A 336 -6.92 -11.88 10.26
C ALA A 336 -7.93 -10.72 10.19
N ASN A 337 -9.06 -10.91 9.52
CA ASN A 337 -10.15 -9.93 9.46
C ASN A 337 -10.77 -9.68 10.85
N LEU A 338 -10.99 -10.74 11.62
CA LEU A 338 -11.60 -10.67 12.94
C LEU A 338 -10.61 -10.29 14.05
N LEU A 339 -9.32 -10.58 13.85
CA LEU A 339 -8.32 -10.37 14.89
C LEU A 339 -8.25 -8.91 15.32
N THR A 340 -8.10 -7.97 14.38
CA THR A 340 -8.05 -6.52 14.71
C THR A 340 -9.38 -6.04 15.30
N LEU A 341 -10.50 -6.53 14.77
CA LEU A 341 -11.83 -6.17 15.25
C LEU A 341 -12.02 -6.61 16.69
N LYS A 342 -11.74 -7.89 17.00
CA LYS A 342 -11.87 -8.43 18.36
C LYS A 342 -10.89 -7.80 19.34
N SER A 343 -9.64 -7.56 18.92
CA SER A 343 -8.66 -6.83 19.75
C SER A 343 -9.12 -5.41 20.10
N THR A 344 -9.77 -4.73 19.17
CA THR A 344 -10.30 -3.38 19.46
C THR A 344 -11.59 -3.43 20.29
N GLU A 345 -12.44 -4.44 20.06
CA GLU A 345 -13.64 -4.71 20.88
C GLU A 345 -13.28 -4.97 22.35
N TYR A 346 -12.17 -5.66 22.59
CA TYR A 346 -11.67 -5.90 23.97
C TYR A 346 -11.48 -4.60 24.77
N PHE A 347 -10.94 -3.54 24.13
CA PHE A 347 -10.65 -2.27 24.80
C PHE A 347 -11.82 -1.27 24.78
N LEU A 348 -12.61 -1.24 23.72
CA LEU A 348 -13.65 -0.22 23.49
C LEU A 348 -15.07 -0.80 23.46
N GLY A 349 -15.23 -2.10 23.70
CA GLY A 349 -16.52 -2.77 23.58
C GLY A 349 -17.13 -2.61 22.19
N SER A 350 -18.46 -2.50 22.12
CA SER A 350 -19.19 -2.35 20.84
C SER A 350 -18.79 -1.12 20.03
N LEU A 351 -18.31 -0.04 20.66
CA LEU A 351 -17.79 1.13 19.96
C LEU A 351 -16.56 0.78 19.15
N GLY A 352 -15.65 -0.05 19.68
CA GLY A 352 -14.47 -0.55 18.95
C GLY A 352 -14.85 -1.31 17.69
N THR A 353 -15.84 -2.22 17.80
CA THR A 353 -16.38 -2.95 16.65
C THR A 353 -16.90 -2.00 15.58
N VAL A 354 -17.71 -1.01 15.93
CA VAL A 354 -18.29 -0.03 14.99
C VAL A 354 -17.19 0.79 14.30
N VAL A 355 -16.21 1.27 15.05
CA VAL A 355 -15.11 2.10 14.51
C VAL A 355 -14.26 1.29 13.53
N ILE A 356 -13.81 0.09 13.90
CA ILE A 356 -12.97 -0.73 13.03
C ILE A 356 -13.74 -1.17 11.78
N PHE A 357 -14.96 -1.65 11.96
CA PHE A 357 -15.84 -2.06 10.86
C PHE A 357 -16.03 -0.93 9.82
N THR A 358 -16.41 0.27 10.30
CA THR A 358 -16.59 1.44 9.44
C THR A 358 -15.29 1.85 8.75
N THR A 359 -14.18 1.85 9.50
CA THR A 359 -12.87 2.20 8.97
C THR A 359 -12.39 1.22 7.90
N MET A 360 -12.59 -0.09 8.11
CA MET A 360 -12.21 -1.11 7.13
C MET A 360 -12.97 -0.94 5.81
N ILE A 361 -14.27 -0.63 5.87
CA ILE A 361 -15.08 -0.35 4.67
C ILE A 361 -14.52 0.89 3.95
N PHE A 362 -14.25 1.98 4.66
CA PHE A 362 -13.71 3.20 4.05
C PHE A 362 -12.31 2.98 3.48
N PHE A 363 -11.42 2.27 4.16
CA PHE A 363 -10.09 1.94 3.69
C PHE A 363 -10.15 1.10 2.42
N ALA A 364 -10.94 0.03 2.41
CA ALA A 364 -11.10 -0.80 1.25
C ALA A 364 -11.69 -0.02 0.06
N TYR A 365 -12.73 0.75 0.31
CA TYR A 365 -13.41 1.51 -0.74
C TYR A 365 -12.50 2.60 -1.34
N SER A 366 -11.75 3.34 -0.51
CA SER A 366 -10.80 4.34 -0.99
C SER A 366 -9.68 3.71 -1.84
N THR A 367 -9.24 2.49 -1.46
CA THR A 367 -8.23 1.74 -2.21
C THR A 367 -8.77 1.30 -3.58
N ILE A 368 -9.99 0.77 -3.64
CA ILE A 368 -10.64 0.44 -4.93
C ILE A 368 -10.63 1.66 -5.85
N ILE A 369 -11.05 2.82 -5.35
CA ILE A 369 -11.12 4.05 -6.13
C ILE A 369 -9.72 4.52 -6.59
N GLY A 370 -8.71 4.47 -5.72
CA GLY A 370 -7.34 4.88 -6.05
C GLY A 370 -6.69 3.96 -7.09
N TRP A 371 -6.86 2.65 -6.96
CA TRP A 371 -6.31 1.67 -7.89
C TRP A 371 -7.00 1.66 -9.25
N ALA A 372 -8.29 2.04 -9.31
CA ALA A 372 -8.96 2.29 -10.58
C ALA A 372 -8.19 3.30 -11.44
N TYR A 373 -7.69 4.38 -10.82
CA TYR A 373 -6.86 5.37 -11.51
C TYR A 373 -5.52 4.81 -12.01
N TYR A 374 -4.83 3.98 -11.21
CA TYR A 374 -3.58 3.35 -11.65
C TYR A 374 -3.79 2.50 -12.90
N GLY A 375 -4.79 1.65 -12.89
CA GLY A 375 -5.09 0.78 -14.04
C GLY A 375 -5.60 1.55 -15.26
N GLU A 376 -6.36 2.65 -15.08
CA GLU A 376 -6.76 3.54 -16.18
C GLU A 376 -5.53 4.14 -16.88
N LYS A 377 -4.57 4.68 -16.12
CA LYS A 377 -3.36 5.29 -16.66
C LYS A 377 -2.45 4.29 -17.36
N CYS A 378 -2.35 3.08 -16.82
CA CYS A 378 -1.62 1.98 -17.47
C CYS A 378 -2.33 1.47 -18.72
N THR A 379 -3.67 1.43 -18.73
CA THR A 379 -4.46 1.07 -19.92
C THR A 379 -4.34 2.15 -21.01
N GLU A 380 -4.38 3.42 -20.63
CA GLU A 380 -4.15 4.55 -21.54
C GLU A 380 -2.78 4.43 -22.21
N TYR A 381 -1.73 4.12 -21.43
CA TYR A 381 -0.36 3.92 -21.95
C TYR A 381 -0.25 2.71 -22.89
N ALA A 382 -0.80 1.55 -22.50
CA ALA A 382 -0.62 0.30 -23.21
C ALA A 382 -1.50 0.16 -24.46
N PHE A 383 -2.74 0.64 -24.39
CA PHE A 383 -3.78 0.38 -25.39
C PHE A 383 -4.45 1.64 -25.95
N GLY A 384 -4.05 2.80 -25.43
CA GLY A 384 -4.61 4.10 -25.84
C GLY A 384 -5.92 4.46 -25.11
N GLU A 385 -6.27 5.74 -25.18
CA GLU A 385 -7.39 6.35 -24.45
C GLU A 385 -8.74 5.69 -24.71
N LYS A 386 -9.01 5.28 -25.95
CA LYS A 386 -10.29 4.67 -26.36
C LYS A 386 -10.58 3.35 -25.61
N LYS A 387 -9.55 2.68 -25.10
CA LYS A 387 -9.69 1.40 -24.39
C LYS A 387 -9.96 1.54 -22.91
N VAL A 388 -9.76 2.71 -22.32
CA VAL A 388 -10.01 2.99 -20.89
C VAL A 388 -11.45 2.68 -20.48
N LYS A 389 -12.44 2.95 -21.37
CA LYS A 389 -13.84 2.60 -21.09
C LYS A 389 -14.06 1.09 -20.88
N TYR A 390 -13.36 0.24 -21.63
CA TYR A 390 -13.46 -1.22 -21.45
C TYR A 390 -12.77 -1.69 -20.19
N TYR A 391 -11.62 -1.08 -19.85
CA TYR A 391 -10.98 -1.32 -18.56
C TYR A 391 -11.91 -1.01 -17.39
N ARG A 392 -12.60 0.14 -17.40
CA ARG A 392 -13.55 0.53 -16.35
C ARG A 392 -14.65 -0.53 -16.17
N LEU A 393 -15.20 -1.06 -17.28
CA LEU A 393 -16.22 -2.11 -17.22
C LEU A 393 -15.68 -3.41 -16.61
N ILE A 394 -14.49 -3.85 -17.03
CA ILE A 394 -13.80 -5.03 -16.45
C ILE A 394 -13.51 -4.80 -14.98
N PHE A 395 -13.01 -3.62 -14.61
CA PHE A 395 -12.71 -3.26 -13.23
C PHE A 395 -13.96 -3.30 -12.35
N LEU A 396 -15.10 -2.77 -12.80
CA LEU A 396 -16.38 -2.81 -12.08
C LEU A 396 -16.91 -4.24 -11.94
N ALA A 397 -16.83 -5.05 -13.00
CA ALA A 397 -17.18 -6.47 -12.91
C ALA A 397 -16.30 -7.22 -11.91
N SER A 398 -15.02 -6.87 -11.83
CA SER A 398 -14.08 -7.49 -10.88
C SER A 398 -14.38 -7.14 -9.42
N VAL A 399 -15.01 -6.00 -9.10
CA VAL A 399 -15.52 -5.70 -7.75
C VAL A 399 -16.54 -6.75 -7.32
N MET A 400 -17.49 -7.05 -8.20
CA MET A 400 -18.52 -8.06 -7.94
C MET A 400 -17.94 -9.46 -7.80
N VAL A 401 -17.04 -9.85 -8.72
CA VAL A 401 -16.35 -11.16 -8.70
C VAL A 401 -15.52 -11.30 -7.44
N GLY A 402 -14.75 -10.27 -7.07
CA GLY A 402 -13.91 -10.27 -5.89
C GLY A 402 -14.70 -10.45 -4.59
N ALA A 403 -15.85 -9.78 -4.47
CA ALA A 403 -16.73 -9.91 -3.30
C ALA A 403 -17.25 -11.35 -3.08
N MET A 404 -17.34 -12.15 -4.13
CA MET A 404 -17.86 -13.52 -4.10
C MET A 404 -16.77 -14.60 -4.21
N ALA A 405 -15.53 -14.21 -4.52
CA ALA A 405 -14.43 -15.15 -4.75
C ALA A 405 -13.90 -15.77 -3.44
N LYS A 406 -13.22 -16.92 -3.57
CA LYS A 406 -12.50 -17.53 -2.42
C LYS A 406 -11.33 -16.64 -2.01
N ILE A 407 -11.20 -16.41 -0.72
CA ILE A 407 -10.20 -15.49 -0.14
C ILE A 407 -8.76 -15.85 -0.54
N ASP A 408 -8.39 -17.11 -0.51
CA ASP A 408 -7.03 -17.58 -0.82
C ASP A 408 -6.63 -17.27 -2.26
N PHE A 409 -7.54 -17.52 -3.22
CA PHE A 409 -7.31 -17.21 -4.63
C PHE A 409 -7.06 -15.70 -4.84
N VAL A 410 -7.87 -14.86 -4.19
CA VAL A 410 -7.77 -13.41 -4.32
C VAL A 410 -6.45 -12.89 -3.78
N TRP A 411 -6.01 -13.38 -2.61
CA TRP A 411 -4.72 -13.00 -2.03
C TRP A 411 -3.53 -13.50 -2.84
N ASN A 412 -3.56 -14.76 -3.31
CA ASN A 412 -2.49 -15.30 -4.15
C ASN A 412 -2.33 -14.53 -5.47
N LEU A 413 -3.45 -14.14 -6.09
CA LEU A 413 -3.45 -13.30 -7.30
C LEU A 413 -2.89 -11.91 -7.03
N ALA A 414 -3.27 -11.29 -5.92
CA ALA A 414 -2.77 -9.99 -5.50
C ALA A 414 -1.26 -10.02 -5.25
N ASP A 415 -0.79 -10.99 -4.48
CA ASP A 415 0.64 -11.14 -4.19
C ASP A 415 1.44 -11.36 -5.48
N LEU A 416 1.00 -12.25 -6.37
CA LEU A 416 1.66 -12.51 -7.65
C LEU A 416 1.76 -11.23 -8.50
N SER A 417 0.65 -10.52 -8.67
CA SER A 417 0.61 -9.32 -9.51
C SER A 417 1.45 -8.17 -8.96
N ASN A 418 1.46 -7.96 -7.64
CA ASN A 418 2.33 -6.99 -6.98
C ASN A 418 3.82 -7.30 -7.21
N GLY A 419 4.20 -8.56 -7.04
CA GLY A 419 5.57 -8.97 -7.25
C GLY A 419 6.03 -8.75 -8.69
N LEU A 420 5.21 -9.14 -9.67
CA LEU A 420 5.50 -8.93 -11.08
C LEU A 420 5.60 -7.44 -11.45
N MET A 421 4.76 -6.59 -10.86
CA MET A 421 4.78 -5.14 -11.08
C MET A 421 6.03 -4.50 -10.47
N ALA A 422 6.50 -4.97 -9.32
CA ALA A 422 7.67 -4.43 -8.62
C ALA A 422 8.98 -4.61 -9.43
N ILE A 423 9.15 -5.73 -10.11
CA ILE A 423 10.41 -6.07 -10.80
C ILE A 423 10.85 -4.98 -11.78
N PRO A 424 10.07 -4.60 -12.81
CA PRO A 424 10.49 -3.58 -13.77
C PRO A 424 10.71 -2.21 -13.12
N ASN A 425 9.95 -1.87 -12.07
CA ASN A 425 10.12 -0.63 -11.35
C ASN A 425 11.44 -0.58 -10.57
N LEU A 426 11.75 -1.63 -9.80
CA LEU A 426 13.00 -1.69 -9.02
C LEU A 426 14.24 -1.69 -9.91
N ILE A 427 14.21 -2.39 -11.05
CA ILE A 427 15.27 -2.31 -12.06
C ILE A 427 15.46 -0.87 -12.52
N ALA A 428 14.38 -0.16 -12.82
CA ALA A 428 14.47 1.24 -13.26
C ALA A 428 15.03 2.15 -12.17
N LEU A 429 14.64 1.98 -10.92
CA LEU A 429 15.16 2.78 -9.80
C LEU A 429 16.66 2.59 -9.62
N ILE A 430 17.15 1.34 -9.72
CA ILE A 430 18.58 1.04 -9.65
C ILE A 430 19.32 1.69 -10.82
N LEU A 431 18.83 1.57 -12.04
CA LEU A 431 19.50 2.11 -13.22
C LEU A 431 19.46 3.64 -13.30
N LEU A 432 18.38 4.27 -12.80
CA LEU A 432 18.21 5.73 -12.82
C LEU A 432 18.65 6.44 -11.50
N HIS A 433 19.32 5.74 -10.57
CA HIS A 433 19.73 6.32 -9.30
C HIS A 433 20.58 7.60 -9.43
N LYS A 434 21.44 7.69 -10.48
CA LYS A 434 22.23 8.89 -10.76
C LYS A 434 21.38 10.10 -11.11
N VAL A 435 20.26 9.89 -11.81
CA VAL A 435 19.29 10.95 -12.13
C VAL A 435 18.63 11.45 -10.85
N VAL A 436 18.21 10.52 -9.99
CA VAL A 436 17.61 10.86 -8.68
C VAL A 436 18.59 11.69 -7.85
N TYR A 437 19.84 11.27 -7.77
CA TYR A 437 20.87 11.97 -7.01
C TYR A 437 21.18 13.36 -7.56
N SER A 438 21.31 13.51 -8.88
CA SER A 438 21.60 14.79 -9.51
C SER A 438 20.49 15.82 -9.27
N GLU A 439 19.21 15.41 -9.41
CA GLU A 439 18.05 16.27 -9.10
C GLU A 439 18.03 16.68 -7.62
N THR A 440 18.29 15.71 -6.74
CA THR A 440 18.34 15.95 -5.29
C THR A 440 19.42 16.94 -4.93
N ARG A 441 20.66 16.71 -5.43
CA ARG A 441 21.80 17.59 -5.17
C ARG A 441 21.58 18.99 -5.70
N TRP A 442 21.07 19.13 -6.93
CA TRP A 442 20.78 20.40 -7.55
C TRP A 442 19.74 21.19 -6.73
N TYR A 443 18.67 20.53 -6.31
CA TYR A 443 17.61 21.17 -5.53
C TYR A 443 18.16 21.73 -4.21
N PHE A 444 18.85 20.91 -3.42
CA PHE A 444 19.34 21.33 -2.12
C PHE A 444 20.52 22.31 -2.21
N SER A 445 21.32 22.29 -3.28
CA SER A 445 22.37 23.32 -3.46
C SER A 445 21.79 24.73 -3.67
N LYS A 446 20.62 24.83 -4.31
CA LYS A 446 19.93 26.11 -4.52
C LYS A 446 19.03 26.54 -3.35
N HIS A 447 18.69 25.64 -2.46
CA HIS A 447 17.78 25.87 -1.33
C HIS A 447 18.44 25.56 0.02
N SER A 448 19.77 25.58 0.11
CA SER A 448 20.54 25.23 1.33
C SER A 448 20.31 26.18 2.52
N ASN A 449 19.70 27.36 2.29
CA ASN A 449 19.41 28.36 3.31
C ASN A 449 17.92 28.35 3.77
N LYS A 450 17.19 27.28 3.49
CA LYS A 450 15.84 27.05 3.99
C LYS A 450 15.78 25.64 4.63
#